data_e5b678a54b103225fab7925234053788
#
_entry.id   e5b678a54b103225fab7925234053788
#
_cell.length_a   1.000
_cell.length_b   1.000
_cell.length_c   1.000
_cell.angle_alpha   90.00
_cell.angle_beta   90.00
_cell.angle_gamma   90.00
#
_symmetry.space_group_name_H-M   'P 1'
#
loop_
_entity.id
_entity.type
_entity.pdbx_description
1 polymer ?
#
loop_
_entity_poly.entity_id
_entity_poly.type
_entity_poly.pdbx_seq_one_letter_code
_entity_poly.pdbx_strand_id
1 'polypeptide(L)'
;MTRPLASLPALLLPGTLCDAALWEAVTLPAGTQVRETVRGRTLEAAAAAALQNSSGALHLVGFSLGAIVAFEILRRAPERVARLTLISANPHAPTPPQQRVWEAQEGQVQEGRFEEVMDSLALGRHRQAVLNMAWRVGPEVFLEQLALLRSRPDSRSTLSGWAGPLTVLVGSEDTVTPLCLAEEIKRLAPTAVLQVVPNAAHYLPLDAPDAISEVLREVAYA
;
A
#
# COMPACT_ATOMS: atom_id res chain seq x y z
N MET A 1 -31.83 -22.90 5.28
CA MET A 1 -31.25 -21.84 4.38
C MET A 1 -30.18 -21.11 5.17
N THR A 2 -28.94 -21.50 5.04
CA THR A 2 -27.79 -20.81 5.62
C THR A 2 -27.63 -19.48 4.89
N ARG A 3 -27.79 -18.38 5.61
CA ARG A 3 -27.49 -17.02 5.13
C ARG A 3 -26.03 -17.02 4.69
N PRO A 4 -25.70 -16.62 3.46
CA PRO A 4 -24.30 -16.53 3.05
C PRO A 4 -23.60 -15.60 4.05
N LEU A 5 -22.48 -16.02 4.59
CA LEU A 5 -21.60 -15.15 5.38
C LEU A 5 -21.31 -13.93 4.51
N ALA A 6 -21.71 -12.75 4.98
CA ALA A 6 -21.47 -11.53 4.25
C ALA A 6 -19.94 -11.43 4.04
N SER A 7 -19.52 -11.41 2.79
CA SER A 7 -18.11 -11.27 2.45
C SER A 7 -17.53 -10.04 3.14
N LEU A 8 -16.41 -10.20 3.81
CA LEU A 8 -15.70 -9.10 4.48
C LEU A 8 -15.38 -8.00 3.45
N PRO A 9 -15.87 -6.77 3.60
CA PRO A 9 -15.61 -5.72 2.63
C PRO A 9 -14.11 -5.39 2.61
N ALA A 10 -13.53 -5.33 1.41
CA ALA A 10 -12.15 -4.96 1.23
C ALA A 10 -11.99 -3.44 1.05
N LEU A 11 -10.91 -2.88 1.60
CA LEU A 11 -10.48 -1.49 1.40
C LEU A 11 -9.06 -1.49 0.85
N LEU A 12 -8.90 -1.00 -0.38
CA LEU A 12 -7.62 -0.95 -1.09
C LEU A 12 -7.02 0.45 -1.05
N LEU A 13 -5.77 0.52 -0.63
CA LEU A 13 -4.98 1.75 -0.52
C LEU A 13 -3.82 1.71 -1.52
N PRO A 14 -3.77 2.65 -2.49
CA PRO A 14 -2.71 2.71 -3.48
C PRO A 14 -1.38 3.22 -2.92
N GLY A 15 -0.32 3.14 -3.72
CA GLY A 15 1.02 3.62 -3.40
C GLY A 15 1.23 5.11 -3.68
N THR A 16 2.49 5.55 -3.52
CA THR A 16 2.93 6.90 -3.87
C THR A 16 2.71 7.15 -5.36
N LEU A 17 2.14 8.30 -5.71
CA LEU A 17 1.83 8.70 -7.09
C LEU A 17 0.92 7.70 -7.84
N CYS A 18 0.21 6.84 -7.10
CA CYS A 18 -0.77 5.92 -7.65
C CYS A 18 -2.20 6.39 -7.34
N ASP A 19 -3.09 6.10 -8.27
CA ASP A 19 -4.53 6.27 -8.12
C ASP A 19 -5.27 4.92 -8.27
N ALA A 20 -6.60 4.96 -8.35
CA ALA A 20 -7.44 3.78 -8.47
C ALA A 20 -7.13 2.92 -9.72
N ALA A 21 -6.55 3.50 -10.77
CA ALA A 21 -6.16 2.78 -11.99
C ALA A 21 -5.08 1.71 -11.73
N LEU A 22 -4.36 1.80 -10.61
CA LEU A 22 -3.44 0.76 -10.16
C LEU A 22 -4.11 -0.63 -10.08
N TRP A 23 -5.42 -0.65 -9.81
CA TRP A 23 -6.19 -1.87 -9.55
C TRP A 23 -7.09 -2.31 -10.71
N GLU A 24 -7.02 -1.62 -11.88
CA GLU A 24 -7.94 -1.87 -13.01
C GLU A 24 -7.92 -3.32 -13.51
N ALA A 25 -6.75 -3.97 -13.48
CA ALA A 25 -6.60 -5.36 -13.92
C ALA A 25 -6.90 -6.39 -12.81
N VAL A 26 -7.10 -5.94 -11.56
CA VAL A 26 -7.40 -6.80 -10.42
C VAL A 26 -8.90 -7.09 -10.36
N THR A 27 -9.26 -8.37 -10.29
CA THR A 27 -10.66 -8.78 -10.07
C THR A 27 -11.04 -8.51 -8.62
N LEU A 28 -11.91 -7.52 -8.41
CA LEU A 28 -12.33 -7.09 -7.08
C LEU A 28 -13.63 -7.78 -6.66
N PRO A 29 -13.72 -8.33 -5.43
CA PRO A 29 -14.96 -8.82 -4.86
C PRO A 29 -16.02 -7.72 -4.74
N ALA A 30 -17.30 -8.10 -4.77
CA ALA A 30 -18.41 -7.16 -4.57
C ALA A 30 -18.28 -6.44 -3.22
N GLY A 31 -18.56 -5.14 -3.20
CA GLY A 31 -18.43 -4.30 -2.01
C GLY A 31 -17.02 -3.83 -1.67
N THR A 32 -16.03 -4.15 -2.51
CA THR A 32 -14.67 -3.61 -2.38
C THR A 32 -14.69 -2.10 -2.57
N GLN A 33 -14.01 -1.39 -1.66
CA GLN A 33 -13.76 0.04 -1.76
C GLN A 33 -12.32 0.28 -2.18
N VAL A 34 -12.11 1.11 -3.19
CA VAL A 34 -10.78 1.54 -3.63
C VAL A 34 -10.64 3.02 -3.29
N ARG A 35 -9.56 3.41 -2.63
CA ARG A 35 -9.24 4.82 -2.45
C ARG A 35 -8.60 5.36 -3.72
N GLU A 36 -9.09 6.52 -4.17
CA GLU A 36 -8.60 7.17 -5.38
C GLU A 36 -7.09 7.42 -5.29
N THR A 37 -6.64 7.97 -4.16
CA THR A 37 -5.22 8.09 -3.83
C THR A 37 -5.06 8.23 -2.32
N VAL A 38 -3.84 8.08 -1.81
CA VAL A 38 -3.51 8.38 -0.42
C VAL A 38 -3.34 9.88 -0.25
N ARG A 39 -4.14 10.48 0.65
CA ARG A 39 -4.15 11.92 0.97
C ARG A 39 -3.90 12.16 2.45
N GLY A 40 -3.29 13.29 2.77
CA GLY A 40 -3.07 13.79 4.12
C GLY A 40 -1.61 14.16 4.39
N ARG A 41 -1.39 15.16 5.22
CA ARG A 41 -0.04 15.61 5.62
C ARG A 41 0.51 14.89 6.85
N THR A 42 -0.33 14.13 7.54
CA THR A 42 0.05 13.26 8.67
C THR A 42 -0.55 11.89 8.48
N LEU A 43 0.11 10.86 9.02
CA LEU A 43 -0.40 9.49 8.92
C LEU A 43 -1.75 9.33 9.62
N GLU A 44 -1.98 10.06 10.72
CA GLU A 44 -3.28 10.10 11.39
C GLU A 44 -4.38 10.61 10.44
N ALA A 45 -4.14 11.74 9.77
CA ALA A 45 -5.10 12.29 8.81
C ALA A 45 -5.31 11.35 7.62
N ALA A 46 -4.24 10.74 7.11
CA ALA A 46 -4.32 9.77 6.01
C ALA A 46 -5.09 8.50 6.40
N ALA A 47 -4.88 7.98 7.61
CA ALA A 47 -5.61 6.84 8.14
C ALA A 47 -7.12 7.17 8.33
N ALA A 48 -7.44 8.34 8.89
CA ALA A 48 -8.82 8.80 9.04
C ALA A 48 -9.51 8.97 7.68
N ALA A 49 -8.84 9.62 6.71
CA ALA A 49 -9.36 9.77 5.35
C ALA A 49 -9.56 8.42 4.65
N ALA A 50 -8.64 7.48 4.84
CA ALA A 50 -8.76 6.13 4.28
C ALA A 50 -9.98 5.39 4.83
N LEU A 51 -10.32 5.54 6.10
CA LEU A 51 -11.49 4.91 6.74
C LEU A 51 -12.80 5.67 6.51
N GLN A 52 -12.77 6.85 5.91
CA GLN A 52 -13.97 7.64 5.65
C GLN A 52 -14.95 6.86 4.77
N ASN A 53 -16.25 6.93 5.10
CA ASN A 53 -17.32 6.22 4.41
C ASN A 53 -17.19 4.69 4.43
N SER A 54 -16.40 4.13 5.34
CA SER A 54 -16.36 2.70 5.63
C SER A 54 -16.85 2.41 7.04
N SER A 55 -17.52 1.30 7.25
CA SER A 55 -18.03 0.89 8.56
C SER A 55 -17.65 -0.55 8.87
N GLY A 56 -17.65 -0.89 10.17
CA GLY A 56 -17.32 -2.24 10.62
C GLY A 56 -15.86 -2.63 10.39
N ALA A 57 -15.57 -3.91 10.56
CA ALA A 57 -14.27 -4.48 10.30
C ALA A 57 -14.08 -4.76 8.81
N LEU A 58 -12.85 -4.61 8.31
CA LEU A 58 -12.47 -4.63 6.90
C LEU A 58 -11.36 -5.65 6.63
N HIS A 59 -11.29 -6.12 5.39
CA HIS A 59 -10.06 -6.61 4.81
C HIS A 59 -9.26 -5.41 4.30
N LEU A 60 -8.24 -5.00 5.02
CA LEU A 60 -7.40 -3.86 4.66
C LEU A 60 -6.27 -4.31 3.74
N VAL A 61 -6.14 -3.69 2.58
CA VAL A 61 -5.13 -4.00 1.56
C VAL A 61 -4.32 -2.75 1.29
N GLY A 62 -3.03 -2.79 1.54
CA GLY A 62 -2.14 -1.64 1.32
C GLY A 62 -0.98 -1.99 0.38
N PHE A 63 -0.80 -1.19 -0.68
CA PHE A 63 0.33 -1.25 -1.57
C PHE A 63 1.32 -0.12 -1.25
N SER A 64 2.60 -0.44 -1.00
CA SER A 64 3.69 0.54 -0.82
C SER A 64 3.34 1.62 0.23
N LEU A 65 3.11 2.88 -0.13
CA LEU A 65 2.63 3.93 0.77
C LEU A 65 1.28 3.55 1.42
N GLY A 66 0.39 2.89 0.68
CA GLY A 66 -0.87 2.38 1.22
C GLY A 66 -0.65 1.37 2.35
N ALA A 67 0.44 0.59 2.32
CA ALA A 67 0.82 -0.30 3.42
C ALA A 67 1.27 0.49 4.67
N ILE A 68 1.95 1.63 4.49
CA ILE A 68 2.32 2.53 5.59
C ILE A 68 1.08 3.09 6.27
N VAL A 69 0.07 3.51 5.49
CA VAL A 69 -1.22 3.97 6.03
C VAL A 69 -1.97 2.80 6.70
N ALA A 70 -1.88 1.59 6.15
CA ALA A 70 -2.47 0.40 6.77
C ALA A 70 -1.85 0.08 8.13
N PHE A 71 -0.54 0.26 8.31
CA PHE A 71 0.11 0.16 9.63
C PHE A 71 -0.42 1.20 10.62
N GLU A 72 -0.68 2.42 10.16
CA GLU A 72 -1.24 3.46 11.01
C GLU A 72 -2.69 3.15 11.41
N ILE A 73 -3.50 2.65 10.48
CA ILE A 73 -4.87 2.17 10.78
C ILE A 73 -4.80 1.05 11.81
N LEU A 74 -3.91 0.07 11.61
CA LEU A 74 -3.75 -1.05 12.54
C LEU A 74 -3.34 -0.58 13.94
N ARG A 75 -2.54 0.47 14.06
CA ARG A 75 -2.09 1.03 15.34
C ARG A 75 -3.20 1.78 16.07
N ARG A 76 -4.06 2.51 15.34
CA ARG A 76 -5.07 3.42 15.91
C ARG A 76 -6.45 2.80 16.07
N ALA A 77 -6.78 1.88 15.18
CA ALA A 77 -8.11 1.27 15.10
C ALA A 77 -8.01 -0.22 14.73
N PRO A 78 -7.29 -1.03 15.53
CA PRO A 78 -7.08 -2.45 15.22
C PRO A 78 -8.40 -3.22 15.10
N GLU A 79 -9.46 -2.80 15.78
CA GLU A 79 -10.80 -3.36 15.70
C GLU A 79 -11.46 -3.18 14.31
N ARG A 80 -10.92 -2.25 13.50
CA ARG A 80 -11.37 -2.03 12.12
C ARG A 80 -10.72 -2.97 11.12
N VAL A 81 -9.70 -3.74 11.54
CA VAL A 81 -8.92 -4.62 10.67
C VAL A 81 -9.23 -6.08 11.02
N ALA A 82 -10.08 -6.73 10.25
CA ALA A 82 -10.35 -8.16 10.43
C ALA A 82 -9.30 -9.02 9.69
N ARG A 83 -8.73 -8.50 8.61
CA ARG A 83 -7.66 -9.12 7.82
C ARG A 83 -6.76 -8.03 7.23
N LEU A 84 -5.49 -8.31 7.10
CA LEU A 84 -4.50 -7.40 6.51
C LEU A 84 -3.81 -8.06 5.32
N THR A 85 -3.70 -7.34 4.22
CA THR A 85 -2.84 -7.71 3.08
C THR A 85 -1.87 -6.58 2.80
N LEU A 86 -0.58 -6.89 2.82
CA LEU A 86 0.52 -5.96 2.58
C LEU A 86 1.21 -6.33 1.26
N ILE A 87 1.26 -5.39 0.33
CA ILE A 87 1.85 -5.57 -0.99
C ILE A 87 3.05 -4.64 -1.10
N SER A 88 4.24 -5.18 -1.36
CA SER A 88 5.48 -4.40 -1.52
C SER A 88 5.68 -3.42 -0.35
N ALA A 89 5.68 -3.93 0.88
CA ALA A 89 5.64 -3.14 2.10
C ALA A 89 7.02 -3.02 2.79
N ASN A 90 7.22 -1.88 3.46
CA ASN A 90 8.39 -1.63 4.29
C ASN A 90 7.94 -1.24 5.71
N PRO A 91 8.23 -2.05 6.76
CA PRO A 91 7.80 -1.77 8.13
C PRO A 91 8.70 -0.80 8.89
N HIS A 92 9.84 -0.39 8.32
CA HIS A 92 10.82 0.45 9.00
C HIS A 92 10.49 1.94 8.95
N ALA A 93 10.96 2.68 9.94
CA ALA A 93 11.11 4.13 9.85
C ALA A 93 12.07 4.51 8.70
N PRO A 94 11.99 5.73 8.17
CA PRO A 94 12.86 6.14 7.08
C PRO A 94 14.32 6.23 7.52
N THR A 95 15.21 5.79 6.66
CA THR A 95 16.65 5.97 6.85
C THR A 95 17.09 7.41 6.49
N PRO A 96 18.22 7.91 7.04
CA PRO A 96 18.71 9.23 6.66
C PRO A 96 18.95 9.43 5.15
N PRO A 97 19.45 8.43 4.38
CA PRO A 97 19.50 8.55 2.93
C PRO A 97 18.13 8.72 2.27
N GLN A 98 17.11 7.96 2.69
CA GLN A 98 15.74 8.10 2.17
C GLN A 98 15.16 9.49 2.47
N GLN A 99 15.37 10.01 3.68
CA GLN A 99 14.92 11.35 4.05
C GLN A 99 15.51 12.42 3.13
N ARG A 100 16.82 12.37 2.87
CA ARG A 100 17.47 13.31 1.94
C ARG A 100 16.94 13.25 0.51
N VAL A 101 16.64 12.03 0.01
CA VAL A 101 16.04 11.87 -1.32
C VAL A 101 14.67 12.56 -1.38
N TRP A 102 13.80 12.31 -0.40
CA TRP A 102 12.46 12.92 -0.38
C TRP A 102 12.50 14.42 -0.12
N GLU A 103 13.45 14.94 0.65
CA GLU A 103 13.69 16.37 0.82
C GLU A 103 14.11 17.04 -0.50
N ALA A 104 15.00 16.39 -1.25
CA ALA A 104 15.40 16.87 -2.57
C ALA A 104 14.22 16.87 -3.56
N GLN A 105 13.41 15.80 -3.56
CA GLN A 105 12.21 15.73 -4.40
C GLN A 105 11.18 16.81 -4.02
N GLU A 106 10.96 17.04 -2.72
CA GLU A 106 10.10 18.13 -2.25
C GLU A 106 10.56 19.49 -2.77
N GLY A 107 11.86 19.80 -2.66
CA GLY A 107 12.45 21.01 -3.20
C GLY A 107 12.26 21.15 -4.72
N GLN A 108 12.53 20.08 -5.46
CA GLN A 108 12.33 20.06 -6.93
C GLN A 108 10.86 20.33 -7.32
N VAL A 109 9.91 19.73 -6.61
CA VAL A 109 8.47 19.95 -6.88
C VAL A 109 8.08 21.40 -6.56
N GLN A 110 8.58 21.98 -5.45
CA GLN A 110 8.32 23.38 -5.07
C GLN A 110 8.91 24.37 -6.09
N GLU A 111 9.99 23.99 -6.77
CA GLU A 111 10.60 24.74 -7.89
C GLU A 111 9.87 24.53 -9.23
N GLY A 112 8.75 23.80 -9.26
CA GLY A 112 7.98 23.52 -10.49
C GLY A 112 8.54 22.38 -11.35
N ARG A 113 9.47 21.59 -10.84
CA ARG A 113 10.14 20.49 -11.57
C ARG A 113 9.52 19.11 -11.27
N PHE A 114 8.18 19.07 -11.12
CA PHE A 114 7.46 17.83 -10.82
C PHE A 114 7.63 16.77 -11.92
N GLU A 115 7.65 17.19 -13.19
CA GLU A 115 7.85 16.29 -14.33
C GLU A 115 9.18 15.54 -14.25
N GLU A 116 10.28 16.23 -13.93
CA GLU A 116 11.60 15.63 -13.78
C GLU A 116 11.63 14.59 -12.66
N VAL A 117 10.94 14.89 -11.54
CA VAL A 117 10.82 13.96 -10.42
C VAL A 117 10.04 12.70 -10.84
N MET A 118 8.91 12.86 -11.53
CA MET A 118 8.12 11.73 -12.04
C MET A 118 8.92 10.87 -12.99
N ASP A 119 9.63 11.47 -13.92
CA ASP A 119 10.46 10.77 -14.89
C ASP A 119 11.54 9.92 -14.22
N SER A 120 12.08 10.40 -13.10
CA SER A 120 13.09 9.67 -12.31
C SER A 120 12.49 8.49 -11.52
N LEU A 121 11.21 8.55 -11.17
CA LEU A 121 10.51 7.53 -10.37
C LEU A 121 9.81 6.47 -11.23
N ALA A 122 9.34 6.85 -12.42
CA ALA A 122 8.61 5.97 -13.31
C ALA A 122 9.56 5.10 -14.15
N LEU A 123 10.10 4.06 -13.53
CA LEU A 123 11.03 3.12 -14.16
C LEU A 123 10.33 1.79 -14.50
N GLY A 124 10.97 1.03 -15.41
CA GLY A 124 10.55 -0.33 -15.74
C GLY A 124 9.40 -0.43 -16.75
N ARG A 125 8.83 -1.63 -16.83
CA ARG A 125 7.88 -2.04 -17.90
C ARG A 125 6.56 -1.29 -17.90
N HIS A 126 6.15 -0.73 -16.76
CA HIS A 126 4.87 0.00 -16.62
C HIS A 126 5.05 1.52 -16.61
N ARG A 127 6.18 2.04 -17.10
CA ARG A 127 6.52 3.47 -17.05
C ARG A 127 5.36 4.37 -17.47
N GLN A 128 4.68 4.09 -18.58
CA GLN A 128 3.60 4.95 -19.07
C GLN A 128 2.37 4.92 -18.14
N ALA A 129 1.99 3.75 -17.65
CA ALA A 129 0.87 3.64 -16.70
C ALA A 129 1.16 4.39 -15.39
N VAL A 130 2.39 4.27 -14.87
CA VAL A 130 2.85 4.98 -13.67
C VAL A 130 2.85 6.49 -13.89
N LEU A 131 3.37 6.99 -15.02
CA LEU A 131 3.32 8.42 -15.36
C LEU A 131 1.89 8.94 -15.46
N ASN A 132 0.99 8.18 -16.11
CA ASN A 132 -0.41 8.59 -16.24
C ASN A 132 -1.11 8.71 -14.87
N MET A 133 -0.86 7.80 -13.93
CA MET A 133 -1.34 7.91 -12.56
C MET A 133 -0.73 9.13 -11.86
N ALA A 134 0.58 9.29 -11.94
CA ALA A 134 1.32 10.39 -11.30
C ALA A 134 0.82 11.78 -11.77
N TRP A 135 0.52 11.93 -13.06
CA TRP A 135 -0.07 13.16 -13.61
C TRP A 135 -1.46 13.45 -13.02
N ARG A 136 -2.31 12.45 -12.87
CA ARG A 136 -3.64 12.61 -12.25
C ARG A 136 -3.57 12.92 -10.76
N VAL A 137 -2.63 12.28 -10.05
CA VAL A 137 -2.37 12.54 -8.62
C VAL A 137 -1.86 13.97 -8.41
N GLY A 138 -0.90 14.40 -9.19
CA GLY A 138 -0.37 15.76 -9.23
C GLY A 138 0.60 16.12 -8.10
N PRO A 139 1.27 17.29 -8.25
CA PRO A 139 2.35 17.70 -7.37
C PRO A 139 1.90 17.98 -5.93
N GLU A 140 0.73 18.55 -5.73
CA GLU A 140 0.23 18.90 -4.38
C GLU A 140 0.02 17.64 -3.53
N VAL A 141 -0.60 16.60 -4.11
CA VAL A 141 -0.81 15.32 -3.41
C VAL A 141 0.52 14.62 -3.18
N PHE A 142 1.45 14.69 -4.14
CA PHE A 142 2.77 14.11 -3.98
C PHE A 142 3.53 14.74 -2.80
N LEU A 143 3.46 16.06 -2.60
CA LEU A 143 4.04 16.74 -1.43
C LEU A 143 3.43 16.22 -0.11
N GLU A 144 2.11 15.98 -0.06
CA GLU A 144 1.47 15.33 1.09
C GLU A 144 2.06 13.92 1.32
N GLN A 145 2.20 13.14 0.25
CA GLN A 145 2.73 11.77 0.31
C GLN A 145 4.21 11.72 0.74
N LEU A 146 5.03 12.67 0.30
CA LEU A 146 6.41 12.81 0.78
C LEU A 146 6.47 13.08 2.29
N ALA A 147 5.55 13.92 2.81
CA ALA A 147 5.45 14.15 4.26
C ALA A 147 5.10 12.85 5.02
N LEU A 148 4.19 12.02 4.49
CA LEU A 148 3.85 10.72 5.07
C LEU A 148 5.06 9.76 5.07
N LEU A 149 5.79 9.68 3.95
CA LEU A 149 6.97 8.84 3.83
C LEU A 149 8.06 9.24 4.83
N ARG A 150 8.29 10.54 5.02
CA ARG A 150 9.31 11.09 5.92
C ARG A 150 8.96 10.96 7.39
N SER A 151 7.68 11.00 7.73
CA SER A 151 7.20 10.94 9.13
C SER A 151 6.80 9.53 9.58
N ARG A 152 6.88 8.52 8.72
CA ARG A 152 6.43 7.17 9.08
C ARG A 152 7.23 6.62 10.26
N PRO A 153 6.57 6.13 11.31
CA PRO A 153 7.26 5.46 12.41
C PRO A 153 7.68 4.05 12.02
N ASP A 154 8.52 3.45 12.85
CA ASP A 154 8.79 2.03 12.81
C ASP A 154 7.52 1.25 13.20
N SER A 155 7.06 0.36 12.32
CA SER A 155 5.84 -0.41 12.50
C SER A 155 6.08 -1.87 12.92
N ARG A 156 7.32 -2.26 13.19
CA ARG A 156 7.67 -3.64 13.54
C ARG A 156 7.00 -4.08 14.86
N SER A 157 6.92 -3.21 15.84
CA SER A 157 6.19 -3.49 17.09
C SER A 157 4.69 -3.67 16.87
N THR A 158 4.09 -2.87 15.97
CA THR A 158 2.69 -3.01 15.59
C THR A 158 2.42 -4.37 14.94
N LEU A 159 3.29 -4.80 14.04
CA LEU A 159 3.20 -6.13 13.40
C LEU A 159 3.38 -7.27 14.38
N SER A 160 4.34 -7.18 15.31
CA SER A 160 4.56 -8.21 16.34
C SER A 160 3.38 -8.34 17.30
N GLY A 161 2.60 -7.30 17.47
CA GLY A 161 1.36 -7.33 18.28
C GLY A 161 0.13 -7.80 17.49
N TRP A 162 0.24 -7.99 16.17
CA TRP A 162 -0.89 -8.41 15.34
C TRP A 162 -1.05 -9.93 15.34
N ALA A 163 -2.18 -10.42 15.82
CA ALA A 163 -2.54 -11.84 15.85
C ALA A 163 -3.56 -12.24 14.77
N GLY A 164 -4.10 -11.27 14.04
CA GLY A 164 -5.08 -11.53 12.97
C GLY A 164 -4.47 -12.09 11.69
N PRO A 165 -5.29 -12.51 10.73
CA PRO A 165 -4.83 -13.00 9.44
C PRO A 165 -4.04 -11.93 8.69
N LEU A 166 -2.85 -12.28 8.18
CA LEU A 166 -1.97 -11.42 7.41
C LEU A 166 -1.48 -12.14 6.17
N THR A 167 -1.59 -11.51 5.02
CA THR A 167 -0.95 -11.94 3.77
C THR A 167 0.07 -10.88 3.35
N VAL A 168 1.26 -11.30 2.98
CA VAL A 168 2.34 -10.43 2.47
C VAL A 168 2.68 -10.86 1.07
N LEU A 169 2.54 -9.96 0.09
CA LEU A 169 2.93 -10.19 -1.30
C LEU A 169 4.12 -9.31 -1.66
N VAL A 170 5.07 -9.91 -2.36
CA VAL A 170 6.26 -9.20 -2.87
C VAL A 170 6.67 -9.79 -4.21
N GLY A 171 7.09 -8.94 -5.14
CA GLY A 171 7.71 -9.39 -6.40
C GLY A 171 9.13 -9.88 -6.16
N SER A 172 9.53 -10.95 -6.85
CA SER A 172 10.91 -11.48 -6.74
C SER A 172 11.98 -10.50 -7.24
N GLU A 173 11.58 -9.52 -8.07
CA GLU A 173 12.45 -8.49 -8.66
C GLU A 173 12.21 -7.09 -8.02
N ASP A 174 11.51 -7.01 -6.89
CA ASP A 174 11.26 -5.73 -6.20
C ASP A 174 12.55 -5.20 -5.56
N THR A 175 13.11 -4.14 -6.13
CA THR A 175 14.30 -3.46 -5.63
C THR A 175 13.98 -2.27 -4.72
N VAL A 176 12.73 -1.82 -4.66
CA VAL A 176 12.27 -0.71 -3.81
C VAL A 176 11.94 -1.21 -2.41
N THR A 177 11.20 -2.31 -2.33
CA THR A 177 10.89 -3.03 -1.09
C THR A 177 11.28 -4.50 -1.25
N PRO A 178 12.60 -4.80 -1.19
CA PRO A 178 13.12 -6.12 -1.54
C PRO A 178 12.58 -7.23 -0.62
N LEU A 179 12.64 -8.46 -1.10
CA LEU A 179 12.11 -9.68 -0.45
C LEU A 179 12.47 -9.78 1.03
N CYS A 180 13.67 -9.36 1.44
CA CYS A 180 14.10 -9.43 2.84
C CYS A 180 13.18 -8.64 3.80
N LEU A 181 12.51 -7.57 3.34
CA LEU A 181 11.53 -6.83 4.13
C LEU A 181 10.24 -7.64 4.33
N ALA A 182 9.79 -8.33 3.30
CA ALA A 182 8.63 -9.22 3.38
C ALA A 182 8.90 -10.44 4.28
N GLU A 183 10.10 -10.99 4.21
CA GLU A 183 10.56 -12.05 5.11
C GLU A 183 10.66 -11.57 6.57
N GLU A 184 11.07 -10.32 6.78
CA GLU A 184 11.05 -9.71 8.11
C GLU A 184 9.64 -9.58 8.64
N ILE A 185 8.69 -9.08 7.85
CA ILE A 185 7.27 -9.00 8.24
C ILE A 185 6.75 -10.40 8.62
N LYS A 186 7.07 -11.44 7.84
CA LYS A 186 6.69 -12.83 8.16
C LYS A 186 7.27 -13.30 9.48
N ARG A 187 8.51 -12.93 9.81
CA ARG A 187 9.13 -13.28 11.11
C ARG A 187 8.49 -12.55 12.28
N LEU A 188 8.10 -11.29 12.09
CA LEU A 188 7.46 -10.47 13.12
C LEU A 188 6.01 -10.88 13.41
N ALA A 189 5.28 -11.34 12.39
CA ALA A 189 3.92 -11.82 12.49
C ALA A 189 3.85 -13.30 12.04
N PRO A 190 4.02 -14.26 12.93
CA PRO A 190 4.10 -15.69 12.56
C PRO A 190 2.89 -16.26 11.85
N THR A 191 1.71 -15.64 12.05
CA THR A 191 0.46 -15.98 11.35
C THR A 191 0.46 -15.54 9.88
N ALA A 192 1.40 -14.67 9.46
CA ALA A 192 1.45 -14.17 8.10
C ALA A 192 1.70 -15.27 7.09
N VAL A 193 1.03 -15.23 5.95
CA VAL A 193 1.35 -15.99 4.74
C VAL A 193 2.18 -15.10 3.84
N LEU A 194 3.39 -15.54 3.47
CA LEU A 194 4.25 -14.84 2.51
C LEU A 194 4.10 -15.47 1.14
N GLN A 195 3.78 -14.65 0.15
CA GLN A 195 3.72 -15.03 -1.27
C GLN A 195 4.75 -14.21 -2.06
N VAL A 196 5.74 -14.90 -2.63
CA VAL A 196 6.73 -14.31 -3.53
C VAL A 196 6.28 -14.55 -4.96
N VAL A 197 6.01 -13.48 -5.69
CA VAL A 197 5.52 -13.55 -7.07
C VAL A 197 6.71 -13.52 -8.03
N PRO A 198 6.94 -14.58 -8.81
CA PRO A 198 8.08 -14.66 -9.72
C PRO A 198 7.97 -13.63 -10.86
N ASN A 199 9.11 -13.09 -11.30
CA ASN A 199 9.22 -12.15 -12.42
C ASN A 199 8.40 -10.86 -12.26
N ALA A 200 8.02 -10.51 -11.02
CA ALA A 200 7.31 -9.29 -10.69
C ALA A 200 8.22 -8.33 -9.90
N ALA A 201 8.09 -7.05 -10.16
CA ALA A 201 8.83 -5.99 -9.51
C ALA A 201 7.95 -5.23 -8.49
N HIS A 202 8.26 -3.94 -8.22
CA HIS A 202 7.57 -3.16 -7.18
C HIS A 202 6.08 -2.97 -7.45
N TYR A 203 5.69 -2.68 -8.70
CA TYR A 203 4.29 -2.44 -9.08
C TYR A 203 3.53 -3.76 -9.26
N LEU A 204 3.49 -4.57 -8.21
CA LEU A 204 2.87 -5.90 -8.23
C LEU A 204 1.42 -5.90 -8.75
N PRO A 205 0.55 -4.89 -8.45
CA PRO A 205 -0.80 -4.84 -9.03
C PRO A 205 -0.83 -4.74 -10.56
N LEU A 206 0.22 -4.17 -11.16
CA LEU A 206 0.37 -4.08 -12.62
C LEU A 206 1.09 -5.30 -13.20
N ASP A 207 2.05 -5.87 -12.47
CA ASP A 207 2.85 -7.01 -12.93
C ASP A 207 2.09 -8.33 -12.85
N ALA A 208 1.31 -8.53 -11.78
CA ALA A 208 0.65 -9.79 -11.46
C ALA A 208 -0.72 -9.56 -10.78
N PRO A 209 -1.68 -8.94 -11.48
CA PRO A 209 -3.01 -8.65 -10.93
C PRO A 209 -3.76 -9.90 -10.48
N ASP A 210 -3.52 -11.05 -11.13
CA ASP A 210 -4.14 -12.33 -10.79
C ASP A 210 -3.74 -12.82 -9.40
N ALA A 211 -2.49 -12.63 -8.99
CA ALA A 211 -2.03 -13.01 -7.65
C ALA A 211 -2.78 -12.24 -6.56
N ILE A 212 -3.07 -10.96 -6.81
CA ILE A 212 -3.84 -10.14 -5.88
C ILE A 212 -5.32 -10.54 -5.91
N SER A 213 -5.86 -10.79 -7.11
CA SER A 213 -7.25 -11.26 -7.29
C SER A 213 -7.52 -12.57 -6.55
N GLU A 214 -6.53 -13.48 -6.51
CA GLU A 214 -6.62 -14.74 -5.78
C GLU A 214 -6.71 -14.51 -4.26
N VAL A 215 -5.82 -13.69 -3.70
CA VAL A 215 -5.83 -13.32 -2.28
C VAL A 215 -7.15 -12.67 -1.88
N LEU A 216 -7.70 -11.79 -2.72
CA LEU A 216 -8.98 -11.14 -2.45
C LEU A 216 -10.16 -12.11 -2.51
N ARG A 217 -10.11 -13.12 -3.40
CA ARG A 217 -11.15 -14.16 -3.53
C ARG A 217 -11.14 -15.14 -2.36
N GLU A 218 -9.98 -15.59 -1.90
CA GLU A 218 -9.87 -16.53 -0.75
C GLU A 218 -10.57 -16.00 0.50
N VAL A 219 -10.63 -14.69 0.66
CA VAL A 219 -11.29 -14.01 1.77
C VAL A 219 -12.82 -14.00 1.67
N ALA A 220 -13.35 -14.03 0.45
CA ALA A 220 -14.80 -14.02 0.23
C ALA A 220 -15.48 -15.35 0.59
N TYR A 221 -14.72 -16.44 0.78
CA TYR A 221 -15.22 -17.79 1.02
C TYR A 221 -14.73 -18.42 2.34
N ALA A 222 -13.91 -17.73 3.13
CA ALA A 222 -13.45 -18.17 4.45
C ALA A 222 -14.31 -17.59 5.58
#